data_ee47dd6d8c85a407d5c153dfbfa1587c
#
_entry.id   ee47dd6d8c85a407d5c153dfbfa1587c
#
_cell.length_a   1.000
_cell.length_b   1.000
_cell.length_c   1.000
_cell.angle_alpha   90.00
_cell.angle_beta   90.00
_cell.angle_gamma   90.00
#
_symmetry.space_group_name_H-M   'P 1'
#
loop_
_entity.id
_entity.type
_entity.pdbx_description
1 polymer ?
#
loop_
_entity_poly.entity_id
_entity_poly.type
_entity_poly.pdbx_seq_one_letter_code
_entity_poly.pdbx_strand_id
1 'polypeptide(L)' 'MTTQSTIDKLIEMRLTSMSDAFRTQMEDPRMKGIPFEDRFGMLVDIEYSNRKSNSLKRLIHNAGFDQIGRAHV' A
#
# COMPACT_ATOMS: atom_id res chain seq x y z
N MET A 1 18.09 -12.65 9.65
CA MET A 1 16.96 -11.78 9.34
C MET A 1 15.67 -12.57 9.42
N THR A 2 14.67 -12.02 10.04
CA THR A 2 13.38 -12.69 10.18
C THR A 2 12.33 -11.93 9.38
N THR A 3 11.21 -12.61 9.11
CA THR A 3 10.10 -11.99 8.44
C THR A 3 9.59 -10.79 9.24
N GLN A 4 9.52 -10.94 10.55
CA GLN A 4 9.06 -9.85 11.40
C GLN A 4 9.98 -8.63 11.32
N SER A 5 11.28 -8.88 11.26
CA SER A 5 12.26 -7.79 11.14
C SER A 5 12.05 -7.02 9.83
N THR A 6 11.78 -7.74 8.75
CA THR A 6 11.52 -7.12 7.46
C THR A 6 10.25 -6.29 7.52
N ILE A 7 9.20 -6.83 8.13
CA ILE A 7 7.93 -6.13 8.27
C ILE A 7 8.12 -4.85 9.07
N ASP A 8 8.87 -4.93 10.17
CA ASP A 8 9.11 -3.76 11.01
C ASP A 8 9.82 -2.65 10.25
N LYS A 9 10.78 -3.03 9.40
CA LYS A 9 11.51 -2.04 8.61
C LYS A 9 10.62 -1.39 7.57
N LEU A 10 9.74 -2.18 6.95
CA LEU A 10 8.80 -1.63 5.98
C LEU A 10 7.89 -0.61 6.64
N ILE A 11 7.41 -0.93 7.84
CA ILE A 11 6.54 -0.01 8.58
C ILE A 11 7.30 1.26 8.93
N GLU A 12 8.55 1.13 9.34
CA GLU A 12 9.36 2.27 9.70
C GLU A 12 9.59 3.19 8.52
N MET A 13 9.69 2.61 7.33
CA MET A 13 9.85 3.39 6.10
C MET A 13 8.51 3.92 5.57
N ARG A 14 7.44 3.72 6.32
CA ARG A 14 6.10 4.14 5.94
C ARG A 14 5.55 3.37 4.74
N LEU A 15 6.05 2.15 4.52
CA LEU A 15 5.56 1.28 3.46
C LEU A 15 4.54 0.30 4.03
N THR A 16 3.51 0.84 4.67
CA THR A 16 2.56 0.02 5.43
C THR A 16 1.73 -0.90 4.55
N SER A 17 1.32 -0.41 3.39
CA SER A 17 0.53 -1.24 2.48
C SER A 17 1.36 -2.41 1.95
N MET A 18 2.62 -2.15 1.63
CA MET A 18 3.52 -3.20 1.20
C MET A 18 3.77 -4.19 2.33
N SER A 19 3.89 -3.69 3.56
CA SER A 19 4.09 -4.52 4.73
C SER A 19 2.93 -5.49 4.92
N ASP A 20 1.72 -5.00 4.81
CA ASP A 20 0.53 -5.83 4.96
C ASP A 20 0.44 -6.86 3.84
N ALA A 21 0.74 -6.46 2.61
CA ALA A 21 0.70 -7.37 1.48
C ALA A 21 1.78 -8.44 1.60
N PHE A 22 2.95 -8.06 2.09
CA PHE A 22 4.02 -9.02 2.31
C PHE A 22 3.62 -10.07 3.32
N ARG A 23 3.03 -9.62 4.43
CA ARG A 23 2.56 -10.56 5.45
C ARG A 23 1.51 -11.51 4.89
N THR A 24 0.59 -10.99 4.09
CA THR A 24 -0.44 -11.81 3.47
C THR A 24 0.19 -12.85 2.54
N GLN A 25 1.18 -12.46 1.77
CA GLN A 25 1.86 -13.40 0.88
C GLN A 25 2.54 -14.52 1.67
N MET A 26 3.15 -14.17 2.79
CA MET A 26 3.85 -15.18 3.58
C MET A 26 2.90 -16.19 4.20
N GLU A 27 1.65 -15.80 4.38
CA GLU A 27 0.65 -16.69 4.96
C GLU A 27 -0.17 -17.45 3.93
N ASP A 28 -0.03 -17.11 2.66
CA ASP A 28 -0.84 -17.70 1.61
C ASP A 28 -0.06 -18.80 0.89
N PRO A 29 -0.47 -20.07 1.06
CA PRO A 29 0.24 -21.16 0.41
C PRO A 29 0.22 -21.11 -1.11
N ARG A 30 -0.73 -20.38 -1.69
CA ARG A 30 -0.79 -20.25 -3.15
C ARG A 30 0.39 -19.46 -3.70
N MET A 31 1.04 -18.67 -2.87
CA MET A 31 2.18 -17.86 -3.31
C MET A 31 3.41 -18.69 -3.61
N LYS A 32 3.46 -19.92 -3.13
CA LYS A 32 4.63 -20.76 -3.33
C LYS A 32 4.89 -21.07 -4.80
N GLY A 33 3.83 -21.09 -5.61
CA GLY A 33 3.99 -21.36 -7.03
C GLY A 33 4.25 -20.16 -7.89
N ILE A 34 4.34 -18.98 -7.29
CA ILE A 34 4.52 -17.74 -8.03
C ILE A 34 5.99 -17.29 -7.94
N PRO A 35 6.62 -16.95 -9.07
CA PRO A 35 8.02 -16.52 -9.03
C PRO A 35 8.21 -15.28 -8.15
N PHE A 36 9.41 -15.16 -7.60
CA PHE A 36 9.71 -14.06 -6.69
C PHE A 36 9.47 -12.70 -7.33
N GLU A 37 9.92 -12.53 -8.56
CA GLU A 37 9.78 -11.22 -9.19
C GLU A 37 8.32 -10.82 -9.36
N ASP A 38 7.43 -11.80 -9.58
CA ASP A 38 6.01 -11.50 -9.67
C ASP A 38 5.46 -11.13 -8.31
N ARG A 39 5.87 -11.85 -7.26
CA ARG A 39 5.41 -11.55 -5.91
C ARG A 39 5.91 -10.19 -5.45
N PHE A 40 7.15 -9.87 -5.76
CA PHE A 40 7.70 -8.58 -5.40
C PHE A 40 6.99 -7.46 -6.15
N GLY A 41 6.70 -7.69 -7.43
CA GLY A 41 5.96 -6.71 -8.22
C GLY A 41 4.59 -6.42 -7.64
N MET A 42 3.92 -7.45 -7.13
CA MET A 42 2.62 -7.24 -6.48
C MET A 42 2.74 -6.33 -5.27
N LEU A 43 3.79 -6.51 -4.48
CA LEU A 43 4.00 -5.67 -3.29
C LEU A 43 4.23 -4.22 -3.69
N VAL A 44 5.05 -4.02 -4.71
CA VAL A 44 5.35 -2.66 -5.18
C VAL A 44 4.09 -2.01 -5.75
N ASP A 45 3.33 -2.76 -6.53
CA ASP A 45 2.09 -2.23 -7.12
C ASP A 45 1.09 -1.81 -6.06
N ILE A 46 0.96 -2.60 -5.01
CA ILE A 46 0.03 -2.29 -3.93
C ILE A 46 0.42 -0.99 -3.23
N GLU A 47 1.70 -0.84 -2.92
CA GLU A 47 2.18 0.37 -2.27
C GLU A 47 2.05 1.58 -3.19
N TYR A 48 2.39 1.40 -4.45
CA TYR A 48 2.32 2.47 -5.43
C TYR A 48 0.88 2.96 -5.59
N SER A 49 -0.06 2.02 -5.76
CA SER A 49 -1.46 2.37 -5.94
C SER A 49 -2.02 3.06 -4.71
N ASN A 50 -1.63 2.58 -3.53
CA ASN A 50 -2.14 3.16 -2.30
C ASN A 50 -1.62 4.58 -2.10
N ARG A 51 -0.36 4.82 -2.40
CA ARG A 51 0.20 6.15 -2.29
C ARG A 51 -0.42 7.12 -3.28
N LYS A 52 -0.64 6.65 -4.49
CA LYS A 52 -1.26 7.48 -5.51
C LYS A 52 -2.68 7.85 -5.10
N SER A 53 -3.43 6.87 -4.58
CA SER A 53 -4.79 7.10 -4.12
C SER A 53 -4.82 8.11 -2.97
N ASN A 54 -3.90 7.96 -2.01
CA ASN A 54 -3.83 8.88 -0.89
C ASN A 54 -3.48 10.30 -1.35
N SER A 55 -2.61 10.40 -2.35
CA SER A 55 -2.24 11.69 -2.90
C SER A 55 -3.45 12.38 -3.53
N LEU A 56 -4.26 11.62 -4.24
CA LEU A 56 -5.48 12.17 -4.83
C LEU A 56 -6.46 12.63 -3.77
N LYS A 57 -6.63 11.81 -2.74
CA LYS A 57 -7.52 12.19 -1.64
C LYS A 57 -7.08 13.48 -0.98
N ARG A 58 -5.78 13.63 -0.81
CA ARG A 58 -5.24 14.84 -0.19
C ARG A 58 -5.48 16.05 -1.07
N LEU A 59 -5.32 15.90 -2.37
CA LEU A 59 -5.56 17.00 -3.30
C LEU A 59 -7.00 17.43 -3.28
N ILE A 60 -7.93 16.49 -3.25
CA ILE A 60 -9.35 16.80 -3.18
C ILE A 60 -9.68 17.54 -1.91
N HIS A 61 -9.13 17.09 -0.79
CA HIS A 61 -9.34 17.74 0.49
C HIS A 61 -8.80 19.17 0.48
N ASN A 62 -7.59 19.33 -0.01
CA ASN A 62 -6.95 20.64 -0.01
C ASN A 62 -7.60 21.61 -0.98
N ALA A 63 -8.28 21.10 -1.97
CA ALA A 63 -8.97 21.96 -2.92
C ALA A 63 -10.29 22.50 -2.37
N GLY A 64 -10.63 22.12 -1.16
CA GLY A 64 -11.82 22.67 -0.52
C GLY A 64 -13.10 22.10 -1.04
N PHE A 65 -13.07 20.94 -1.58
CA PHE A 65 -14.25 20.32 -2.10
C PHE A 65 -15.26 20.01 -1.07
N ASP A 66 -14.81 20.00 0.12
CA ASP A 66 -15.68 19.81 1.21
C ASP A 66 -16.72 20.86 1.22
N GLN A 67 -16.51 21.90 0.53
CA GLN A 67 -17.59 22.76 0.42
C GLN A 67 -18.44 22.32 -0.65
N ILE A 68 -18.49 21.70 -0.84
CA ILE A 68 -19.21 21.36 -1.63
C ILE A 68 -20.03 20.72 -1.36
N GLY A 69 -19.33 20.92 -1.05
CA GLY A 69 -19.84 20.74 -1.17
C GLY A 69 -20.45 20.75 -0.98
N ARG A 70 -20.65 21.18 -1.01
CA ARG A 70 -20.88 21.53 -1.24
C ARG A 70 -21.37 21.72 -1.75
N ALA A 71 -21.34 21.84 -1.99
CA ALA A 71 -21.45 22.14 -2.65
C ALA A 71 -21.54 22.24 -3.01
N HIS A 72 -21.49 22.33 -3.28
CA HIS A 72 -21.36 22.65 -3.81
C HIS A 72 -21.52 22.50 -4.17
N VAL A 73 -21.70 22.43 -4.29
CA VAL A 73 -21.60 22.57 -4.88
C VAL A 73 -21.65 22.61 -4.93
#